data_3cca74c05248ad1a065427b4106932fc
#
_entry.id   3cca74c05248ad1a065427b4106932fc
#
_cell.length_a   1.000
_cell.length_b   1.000
_cell.length_c   1.000
_cell.angle_alpha   90.00
_cell.angle_beta   90.00
_cell.angle_gamma   90.00
#
_symmetry.space_group_name_H-M   'P 1'
#
loop_
_entity.id
_entity.type
_entity.pdbx_description
1 polymer ?
#
loop_
_entity_poly.entity_id
_entity_poly.type
_entity_poly.pdbx_seq_one_letter_code
_entity_poly.pdbx_strand_id
1 'polypeptide(L)'
;TPATAREIARQIGIWTQEDSDKNIITGPAFEALSDEEAAKRVQSLKIMCRARPTDKQRLVQLLQSQDAVVAVTGDGTNDAPALKAAQVGLSMGDGTSVAKEASDITILDNSFSSIVQAVMWGRSLYRNIQRFLIFQLTINVVACAIVLIGSLIGMGSPLTITQMLWVNLIMDTFAAGALASLPPSWSVMRDRPRRSGEHGDFIISKSMAGNIFGTGIFFTIVLIAALLILQKDG
;
A
#
# COMPACT_ATOMS: atom_id res chain seq x y z
N THR A 1 -33.05 -10.47 1.84
CA THR A 1 -33.03 -11.91 1.51
C THR A 1 -31.85 -12.22 0.61
N PRO A 2 -31.37 -13.48 0.52
CA PRO A 2 -30.30 -13.85 -0.41
C PRO A 2 -30.60 -13.49 -1.88
N ALA A 3 -31.86 -13.63 -2.29
CA ALA A 3 -32.32 -13.27 -3.65
C ALA A 3 -32.18 -11.77 -3.92
N THR A 4 -32.59 -10.92 -2.97
CA THR A 4 -32.45 -9.47 -3.07
C THR A 4 -30.97 -9.04 -3.13
N ALA A 5 -30.11 -9.63 -2.30
CA ALA A 5 -28.70 -9.31 -2.27
C ALA A 5 -28.00 -9.74 -3.59
N ARG A 6 -28.39 -10.88 -4.15
CA ARG A 6 -27.91 -11.35 -5.46
C ARG A 6 -28.32 -10.40 -6.59
N GLU A 7 -29.57 -9.95 -6.59
CA GLU A 7 -30.06 -9.03 -7.64
C GLU A 7 -29.32 -7.67 -7.56
N ILE A 8 -29.15 -7.11 -6.38
CA ILE A 8 -28.38 -5.87 -6.20
C ILE A 8 -26.92 -6.08 -6.66
N ALA A 9 -26.29 -7.18 -6.24
CA ALA A 9 -24.92 -7.50 -6.63
C ALA A 9 -24.76 -7.68 -8.15
N ARG A 10 -25.80 -8.20 -8.83
CA ARG A 10 -25.84 -8.30 -10.30
C ARG A 10 -25.92 -6.92 -10.96
N GLN A 11 -26.76 -6.03 -10.45
CA GLN A 11 -26.91 -4.67 -10.97
C GLN A 11 -25.62 -3.85 -10.87
N ILE A 12 -24.86 -4.02 -9.80
CA ILE A 12 -23.57 -3.32 -9.60
C ILE A 12 -22.35 -4.10 -10.14
N GLY A 13 -22.56 -5.23 -10.81
CA GLY A 13 -21.49 -5.98 -11.48
C GLY A 13 -20.62 -6.86 -10.58
N ILE A 14 -20.95 -7.01 -9.29
CA ILE A 14 -20.26 -7.93 -8.38
C ILE A 14 -20.62 -9.38 -8.69
N TRP A 15 -21.89 -9.65 -9.00
CA TRP A 15 -22.38 -10.98 -9.36
C TRP A 15 -22.45 -11.11 -10.88
N THR A 16 -21.78 -12.15 -11.39
CA THR A 16 -21.70 -12.47 -12.84
C THR A 16 -22.40 -13.78 -13.17
N GLN A 17 -22.46 -14.15 -14.45
CA GLN A 17 -23.04 -15.43 -14.88
C GLN A 17 -22.21 -16.66 -14.48
N GLU A 18 -20.95 -16.46 -14.16
CA GLU A 18 -20.05 -17.52 -13.71
C GLU A 18 -20.20 -17.83 -12.21
N ASP A 19 -20.91 -16.97 -11.47
CA ASP A 19 -21.08 -17.11 -10.02
C ASP A 19 -22.20 -18.11 -9.69
N SER A 20 -21.99 -18.84 -8.61
CA SER A 20 -22.88 -19.89 -8.13
C SER A 20 -23.18 -19.72 -6.63
N ASP A 21 -23.98 -20.61 -6.08
CA ASP A 21 -24.31 -20.60 -4.63
C ASP A 21 -23.06 -20.73 -3.73
N LYS A 22 -21.91 -21.07 -4.30
CA LYS A 22 -20.62 -21.01 -3.59
C LYS A 22 -20.13 -19.60 -3.33
N ASN A 23 -20.64 -18.58 -4.01
CA ASN A 23 -20.22 -17.20 -3.88
C ASN A 23 -21.13 -16.38 -2.95
N ILE A 24 -22.18 -16.99 -2.38
CA ILE A 24 -23.10 -16.39 -1.43
C ILE A 24 -23.27 -17.24 -0.18
N ILE A 25 -23.35 -16.60 0.98
CA ILE A 25 -23.60 -17.27 2.27
C ILE A 25 -24.50 -16.40 3.15
N THR A 26 -25.23 -17.04 4.10
CA THR A 26 -25.95 -16.32 5.16
C THR A 26 -25.11 -16.28 6.44
N GLY A 27 -25.32 -15.28 7.30
CA GLY A 27 -24.62 -15.16 8.59
C GLY A 27 -24.69 -16.44 9.43
N PRO A 28 -25.88 -17.01 9.68
CA PRO A 28 -25.99 -18.27 10.42
C PRO A 28 -25.24 -19.46 9.79
N ALA A 29 -25.25 -19.56 8.46
CA ALA A 29 -24.48 -20.58 7.76
C ALA A 29 -22.97 -20.35 7.85
N PHE A 30 -22.51 -19.10 7.83
CA PHE A 30 -21.11 -18.73 8.01
C PHE A 30 -20.61 -18.98 9.43
N GLU A 31 -21.45 -18.70 10.43
CA GLU A 31 -21.15 -18.96 11.83
C GLU A 31 -20.97 -20.47 12.11
N ALA A 32 -21.76 -21.31 11.47
CA ALA A 32 -21.71 -22.77 11.62
C ALA A 32 -20.46 -23.42 11.01
N LEU A 33 -19.72 -22.71 10.17
CA LEU A 33 -18.47 -23.22 9.56
C LEU A 33 -17.33 -23.22 10.60
N SER A 34 -16.50 -24.29 10.55
CA SER A 34 -15.20 -24.28 11.23
C SER A 34 -14.28 -23.18 10.64
N ASP A 35 -13.23 -22.80 11.36
CA ASP A 35 -12.32 -21.76 10.87
C ASP A 35 -11.60 -22.17 9.57
N GLU A 36 -11.28 -23.47 9.40
CA GLU A 36 -10.67 -23.98 8.17
C GLU A 36 -11.62 -23.93 6.97
N GLU A 37 -12.90 -24.29 7.19
CA GLU A 37 -13.92 -24.24 6.14
C GLU A 37 -14.27 -22.80 5.78
N ALA A 38 -14.39 -21.93 6.79
CA ALA A 38 -14.64 -20.52 6.60
C ALA A 38 -13.48 -19.85 5.84
N ALA A 39 -12.22 -20.15 6.16
CA ALA A 39 -11.05 -19.62 5.47
C ALA A 39 -11.02 -20.02 3.98
N LYS A 40 -11.39 -21.27 3.64
CA LYS A 40 -11.53 -21.70 2.24
C LYS A 40 -12.69 -21.00 1.55
N ARG A 41 -13.80 -20.82 2.27
CA ARG A 41 -15.02 -20.22 1.74
C ARG A 41 -14.85 -18.74 1.40
N VAL A 42 -14.15 -18.00 2.23
CA VAL A 42 -13.93 -16.55 2.11
C VAL A 42 -13.22 -16.19 0.79
N GLN A 43 -12.34 -17.04 0.27
CA GLN A 43 -11.62 -16.79 -0.99
C GLN A 43 -12.54 -16.58 -2.21
N SER A 44 -13.68 -17.27 -2.24
CA SER A 44 -14.64 -17.19 -3.33
C SER A 44 -15.90 -16.41 -2.98
N LEU A 45 -16.03 -15.95 -1.73
CA LEU A 45 -17.22 -15.30 -1.23
C LEU A 45 -17.36 -13.90 -1.81
N LYS A 46 -18.52 -13.60 -2.39
CA LYS A 46 -18.87 -12.27 -2.90
C LYS A 46 -19.99 -11.61 -2.11
N ILE A 47 -20.90 -12.41 -1.55
CA ILE A 47 -22.08 -11.90 -0.85
C ILE A 47 -22.24 -12.63 0.47
N MET A 48 -22.37 -11.86 1.55
CA MET A 48 -22.82 -12.36 2.86
C MET A 48 -24.11 -11.62 3.27
N CYS A 49 -25.19 -12.39 3.50
CA CYS A 49 -26.50 -11.84 3.82
C CYS A 49 -26.85 -12.11 5.28
N ARG A 50 -27.63 -11.20 5.91
CA ARG A 50 -28.11 -11.37 7.28
C ARG A 50 -26.97 -11.68 8.26
N ALA A 51 -25.82 -11.05 8.06
CA ALA A 51 -24.67 -11.20 8.92
C ALA A 51 -24.84 -10.38 10.21
N ARG A 52 -24.42 -10.95 11.33
CA ARG A 52 -24.26 -10.24 12.60
C ARG A 52 -22.96 -9.45 12.60
N PRO A 53 -22.80 -8.48 13.50
CA PRO A 53 -21.54 -7.73 13.64
C PRO A 53 -20.31 -8.64 13.79
N THR A 54 -20.43 -9.70 14.57
CA THR A 54 -19.39 -10.70 14.79
C THR A 54 -19.02 -11.48 13.53
N ASP A 55 -20.00 -11.79 12.68
CA ASP A 55 -19.77 -12.50 11.42
C ASP A 55 -18.97 -11.62 10.44
N LYS A 56 -19.27 -10.32 10.39
CA LYS A 56 -18.53 -9.34 9.58
C LYS A 56 -17.10 -9.20 10.07
N GLN A 57 -16.90 -9.11 11.39
CA GLN A 57 -15.57 -9.05 11.98
C GLN A 57 -14.75 -10.32 11.70
N ARG A 58 -15.35 -11.52 11.86
CA ARG A 58 -14.70 -12.79 11.55
C ARG A 58 -14.31 -12.88 10.08
N LEU A 59 -15.15 -12.41 9.17
CA LEU A 59 -14.82 -12.34 7.74
C LEU A 59 -13.57 -11.50 7.49
N VAL A 60 -13.48 -10.32 8.09
CA VAL A 60 -12.30 -9.44 7.99
C VAL A 60 -11.04 -10.14 8.51
N GLN A 61 -11.11 -10.75 9.69
CA GLN A 61 -9.98 -11.46 10.30
C GLN A 61 -9.51 -12.65 9.45
N LEU A 62 -10.45 -13.41 8.86
CA LEU A 62 -10.12 -14.52 7.96
C LEU A 62 -9.46 -14.05 6.66
N LEU A 63 -9.88 -12.92 6.10
CA LEU A 63 -9.21 -12.32 4.94
C LEU A 63 -7.80 -11.86 5.30
N GLN A 64 -7.62 -11.25 6.46
CA GLN A 64 -6.31 -10.79 6.96
C GLN A 64 -5.35 -11.96 7.23
N SER A 65 -5.87 -13.08 7.76
CA SER A 65 -5.06 -14.30 7.98
C SER A 65 -4.55 -14.93 6.67
N GLN A 66 -5.11 -14.51 5.52
CA GLN A 66 -4.67 -14.91 4.18
C GLN A 66 -3.81 -13.82 3.50
N ASP A 67 -3.18 -12.98 4.28
CA ASP A 67 -2.32 -11.88 3.84
C ASP A 67 -3.04 -10.80 2.99
N ALA A 68 -4.38 -10.74 3.05
CA ALA A 68 -5.13 -9.69 2.37
C ALA A 68 -5.08 -8.38 3.18
N VAL A 69 -4.94 -7.25 2.46
CA VAL A 69 -5.18 -5.92 3.01
C VAL A 69 -6.66 -5.61 2.84
N VAL A 70 -7.37 -5.48 3.95
CA VAL A 70 -8.83 -5.35 3.97
C VAL A 70 -9.24 -3.93 4.31
N ALA A 71 -10.07 -3.35 3.46
CA ALA A 71 -10.81 -2.13 3.75
C ALA A 71 -12.29 -2.47 3.96
N VAL A 72 -12.91 -1.84 4.94
CA VAL A 72 -14.33 -2.02 5.24
C VAL A 72 -15.04 -0.68 5.19
N THR A 73 -16.21 -0.65 4.56
CA THR A 73 -17.10 0.50 4.63
C THR A 73 -18.35 0.16 5.44
N GLY A 74 -18.81 1.10 6.25
CA GLY A 74 -20.03 0.92 7.05
C GLY A 74 -20.58 2.25 7.55
N ASP A 75 -21.87 2.27 7.87
CA ASP A 75 -22.61 3.44 8.34
C ASP A 75 -23.31 3.20 9.69
N GLY A 76 -23.44 1.95 10.09
CA GLY A 76 -24.18 1.53 11.26
C GLY A 76 -23.32 1.07 12.45
N THR A 77 -23.92 1.07 13.62
CA THR A 77 -23.32 0.50 14.85
C THR A 77 -22.93 -0.97 14.67
N ASN A 78 -23.64 -1.70 13.83
CA ASN A 78 -23.38 -3.10 13.53
C ASN A 78 -22.10 -3.32 12.71
N ASP A 79 -21.56 -2.28 12.08
CA ASP A 79 -20.36 -2.34 11.28
C ASP A 79 -19.09 -2.01 12.08
N ALA A 80 -19.24 -1.38 13.23
CA ALA A 80 -18.14 -0.92 14.06
C ALA A 80 -17.09 -1.99 14.39
N PRO A 81 -17.44 -3.24 14.75
CA PRO A 81 -16.44 -4.28 15.00
C PRO A 81 -15.63 -4.64 13.75
N ALA A 82 -16.25 -4.64 12.56
CA ALA A 82 -15.58 -4.92 11.30
C ALA A 82 -14.73 -3.73 10.86
N LEU A 83 -15.23 -2.48 11.00
CA LEU A 83 -14.47 -1.25 10.72
C LEU A 83 -13.19 -1.19 11.53
N LYS A 84 -13.28 -1.48 12.85
CA LYS A 84 -12.13 -1.47 13.74
C LYS A 84 -11.15 -2.62 13.49
N ALA A 85 -11.63 -3.76 13.00
CA ALA A 85 -10.77 -4.92 12.70
C ALA A 85 -10.03 -4.79 11.36
N ALA A 86 -10.52 -3.99 10.42
CA ALA A 86 -9.92 -3.77 9.12
C ALA A 86 -8.60 -2.98 9.22
N GLN A 87 -7.73 -3.08 8.20
CA GLN A 87 -6.58 -2.19 8.07
C GLN A 87 -7.00 -0.76 7.71
N VAL A 88 -8.14 -0.60 7.05
CA VAL A 88 -8.73 0.71 6.76
C VAL A 88 -10.24 0.63 6.95
N GLY A 89 -10.74 1.28 7.98
CA GLY A 89 -12.16 1.48 8.22
C GLY A 89 -12.65 2.79 7.61
N LEU A 90 -13.71 2.75 6.81
CA LEU A 90 -14.31 3.93 6.19
C LEU A 90 -15.78 4.05 6.65
N SER A 91 -16.13 5.15 7.30
CA SER A 91 -17.52 5.45 7.64
C SER A 91 -18.12 6.47 6.67
N MET A 92 -19.44 6.42 6.53
CA MET A 92 -20.18 7.44 5.79
C MET A 92 -20.43 8.67 6.66
N GLY A 93 -20.54 9.85 6.05
CA GLY A 93 -20.78 11.12 6.72
C GLY A 93 -22.08 11.13 7.52
N ASP A 94 -23.13 10.46 7.00
CA ASP A 94 -24.41 10.28 7.69
C ASP A 94 -24.46 9.06 8.61
N GLY A 95 -23.34 8.34 8.73
CA GLY A 95 -23.23 7.18 9.62
C GLY A 95 -23.31 7.55 11.09
N THR A 96 -23.55 6.54 11.93
CA THR A 96 -23.63 6.70 13.38
C THR A 96 -22.31 7.16 13.99
N SER A 97 -22.35 7.84 15.15
CA SER A 97 -21.13 8.24 15.88
C SER A 97 -20.23 7.04 16.17
N VAL A 98 -20.81 5.89 16.51
CA VAL A 98 -20.08 4.65 16.79
C VAL A 98 -19.32 4.14 15.55
N ALA A 99 -19.93 4.20 14.36
CA ALA A 99 -19.25 3.84 13.11
C ALA A 99 -18.10 4.80 12.78
N LYS A 100 -18.31 6.11 13.00
CA LYS A 100 -17.27 7.14 12.79
C LYS A 100 -16.10 6.98 13.75
N GLU A 101 -16.34 6.71 15.01
CA GLU A 101 -15.29 6.46 16.00
C GLU A 101 -14.50 5.16 15.74
N ALA A 102 -15.15 4.16 15.12
CA ALA A 102 -14.53 2.90 14.77
C ALA A 102 -13.76 2.94 13.44
N SER A 103 -13.90 4.02 12.66
CA SER A 103 -13.29 4.17 11.32
C SER A 103 -12.05 5.06 11.35
N ASP A 104 -11.15 4.86 10.37
CA ASP A 104 -9.97 5.69 10.16
C ASP A 104 -10.29 6.91 9.28
N ILE A 105 -11.27 6.79 8.39
CA ILE A 105 -11.66 7.82 7.42
C ILE A 105 -13.19 7.97 7.41
N THR A 106 -13.68 9.21 7.40
CA THR A 106 -15.10 9.53 7.21
C THR A 106 -15.33 10.17 5.84
N ILE A 107 -16.23 9.61 5.05
CA ILE A 107 -16.60 10.06 3.71
C ILE A 107 -17.75 11.07 3.83
N LEU A 108 -17.43 12.36 3.79
CA LEU A 108 -18.38 13.43 4.11
C LEU A 108 -19.54 13.57 3.11
N ASP A 109 -19.32 13.26 1.84
CA ASP A 109 -20.30 13.36 0.77
C ASP A 109 -21.11 12.08 0.54
N ASN A 110 -20.91 11.05 1.37
CA ASN A 110 -21.56 9.75 1.29
C ASN A 110 -21.47 9.08 -0.09
N SER A 111 -20.43 9.42 -0.86
CA SER A 111 -20.25 8.95 -2.23
C SER A 111 -19.26 7.81 -2.34
N PHE A 112 -19.64 6.72 -2.99
CA PHE A 112 -18.72 5.62 -3.31
C PHE A 112 -17.59 6.06 -4.25
N SER A 113 -17.82 7.08 -5.10
CA SER A 113 -16.78 7.63 -5.97
C SER A 113 -15.64 8.27 -5.18
N SER A 114 -15.94 8.88 -4.04
CA SER A 114 -14.95 9.45 -3.13
C SER A 114 -14.08 8.38 -2.46
N ILE A 115 -14.65 7.20 -2.15
CA ILE A 115 -13.88 6.05 -1.69
C ILE A 115 -12.89 5.60 -2.76
N VAL A 116 -13.33 5.47 -4.01
CA VAL A 116 -12.47 5.08 -5.13
C VAL A 116 -11.35 6.10 -5.34
N GLN A 117 -11.65 7.39 -5.24
CA GLN A 117 -10.65 8.46 -5.29
C GLN A 117 -9.66 8.37 -4.12
N ALA A 118 -10.13 8.14 -2.89
CA ALA A 118 -9.27 7.95 -1.73
C ALA A 118 -8.29 6.78 -1.91
N VAL A 119 -8.75 5.65 -2.44
CA VAL A 119 -7.90 4.51 -2.77
C VAL A 119 -6.87 4.89 -3.85
N MET A 120 -7.28 5.60 -4.89
CA MET A 120 -6.37 6.07 -5.96
C MET A 120 -5.30 7.00 -5.40
N TRP A 121 -5.66 7.96 -4.56
CA TRP A 121 -4.71 8.86 -3.89
C TRP A 121 -3.75 8.09 -2.99
N GLY A 122 -4.24 7.19 -2.15
CA GLY A 122 -3.40 6.36 -1.27
C GLY A 122 -2.39 5.51 -2.04
N ARG A 123 -2.81 4.87 -3.13
CA ARG A 123 -1.92 4.09 -4.01
C ARG A 123 -0.90 4.98 -4.74
N SER A 124 -1.31 6.17 -5.17
CA SER A 124 -0.41 7.14 -5.82
C SER A 124 0.64 7.66 -4.84
N LEU A 125 0.23 8.00 -3.62
CA LEU A 125 1.14 8.41 -2.55
C LEU A 125 2.16 7.31 -2.24
N TYR A 126 1.72 6.06 -2.12
CA TYR A 126 2.61 4.93 -1.90
C TYR A 126 3.67 4.78 -3.02
N ARG A 127 3.26 4.92 -4.29
CA ARG A 127 4.22 4.94 -5.42
C ARG A 127 5.22 6.09 -5.33
N ASN A 128 4.78 7.27 -4.92
CA ASN A 128 5.66 8.42 -4.78
C ASN A 128 6.67 8.19 -3.65
N ILE A 129 6.25 7.59 -2.52
CA ILE A 129 7.17 7.17 -1.45
C ILE A 129 8.20 6.16 -1.97
N GLN A 130 7.78 5.16 -2.75
CA GLN A 130 8.73 4.20 -3.34
C GLN A 130 9.76 4.88 -4.26
N ARG A 131 9.33 5.81 -5.11
CA ARG A 131 10.22 6.59 -5.99
C ARG A 131 11.22 7.42 -5.18
N PHE A 132 10.74 8.07 -4.13
CA PHE A 132 11.59 8.82 -3.21
C PHE A 132 12.64 7.92 -2.55
N LEU A 133 12.24 6.76 -2.05
CA LEU A 133 13.16 5.80 -1.43
C LEU A 133 14.21 5.27 -2.41
N ILE A 134 13.83 4.94 -3.65
CA ILE A 134 14.80 4.52 -4.68
C ILE A 134 15.84 5.61 -4.90
N PHE A 135 15.39 6.84 -5.12
CA PHE A 135 16.24 8.00 -5.34
C PHE A 135 17.19 8.23 -4.15
N GLN A 136 16.64 8.34 -2.96
CA GLN A 136 17.40 8.63 -1.74
C GLN A 136 18.42 7.55 -1.40
N LEU A 137 18.03 6.28 -1.46
CA LEU A 137 18.94 5.17 -1.18
C LEU A 137 20.03 5.03 -2.23
N THR A 138 19.72 5.28 -3.51
CA THR A 138 20.74 5.27 -4.57
C THR A 138 21.82 6.29 -4.29
N ILE A 139 21.44 7.52 -3.94
CA ILE A 139 22.40 8.59 -3.65
C ILE A 139 23.24 8.28 -2.41
N ASN A 140 22.63 7.78 -1.36
CA ASN A 140 23.36 7.40 -0.14
C ASN A 140 24.35 6.26 -0.41
N VAL A 141 23.97 5.27 -1.22
CA VAL A 141 24.89 4.18 -1.64
C VAL A 141 26.08 4.76 -2.41
N VAL A 142 25.82 5.66 -3.37
CA VAL A 142 26.88 6.31 -4.15
C VAL A 142 27.81 7.13 -3.25
N ALA A 143 27.26 7.95 -2.37
CA ALA A 143 28.06 8.79 -1.47
C ALA A 143 28.95 7.95 -0.55
N CYS A 144 28.40 6.91 0.06
CA CYS A 144 29.17 5.98 0.90
C CYS A 144 30.27 5.25 0.10
N ALA A 145 29.93 4.78 -1.11
CA ALA A 145 30.87 4.07 -1.96
C ALA A 145 32.04 4.97 -2.43
N ILE A 146 31.77 6.21 -2.80
CA ILE A 146 32.81 7.17 -3.23
C ILE A 146 33.77 7.47 -2.07
N VAL A 147 33.24 7.71 -0.88
CA VAL A 147 34.08 7.98 0.31
C VAL A 147 34.92 6.77 0.67
N LEU A 148 34.32 5.57 0.68
CA LEU A 148 35.03 4.33 0.99
C LEU A 148 36.13 4.01 -0.02
N ILE A 149 35.79 4.00 -1.32
CA ILE A 149 36.72 3.66 -2.40
C ILE A 149 37.81 4.73 -2.51
N GLY A 150 37.45 6.03 -2.45
CA GLY A 150 38.40 7.13 -2.47
C GLY A 150 39.44 7.02 -1.35
N SER A 151 38.98 6.70 -0.14
CA SER A 151 39.87 6.48 1.01
C SER A 151 40.81 5.27 0.80
N LEU A 152 40.31 4.17 0.22
CA LEU A 152 41.13 2.96 -0.05
C LEU A 152 42.20 3.19 -1.14
N ILE A 153 41.94 4.06 -2.11
CA ILE A 153 42.87 4.40 -3.19
C ILE A 153 43.93 5.43 -2.72
N GLY A 154 43.79 5.93 -1.49
CA GLY A 154 44.71 6.94 -0.95
C GLY A 154 44.39 8.39 -1.40
N MET A 155 43.25 8.60 -2.03
CA MET A 155 42.68 9.93 -2.21
C MET A 155 42.25 10.44 -0.86
N GLY A 156 42.50 11.68 -0.51
CA GLY A 156 41.86 12.31 0.67
C GLY A 156 40.33 12.10 0.61
N SER A 157 39.60 12.35 1.68
CA SER A 157 38.15 12.17 1.67
C SER A 157 37.52 12.99 0.54
N PRO A 158 36.96 12.37 -0.51
CA PRO A 158 36.40 13.08 -1.68
C PRO A 158 35.21 13.94 -1.31
N LEU A 159 34.52 13.62 -0.21
CA LEU A 159 33.40 14.34 0.34
C LEU A 159 33.63 14.55 1.85
N THR A 160 33.53 15.77 2.32
CA THR A 160 33.54 16.08 3.75
C THR A 160 32.15 15.76 4.34
N ILE A 161 32.12 15.54 5.64
CA ILE A 161 30.85 15.31 6.38
C ILE A 161 29.86 16.47 6.16
N THR A 162 30.34 17.70 6.15
CA THR A 162 29.52 18.90 5.93
C THR A 162 28.93 18.90 4.52
N GLN A 163 29.70 18.53 3.50
CA GLN A 163 29.20 18.42 2.13
C GLN A 163 28.15 17.33 1.98
N MET A 164 28.34 16.17 2.61
CA MET A 164 27.33 15.09 2.61
C MET A 164 26.02 15.55 3.27
N LEU A 165 26.10 16.27 4.40
CA LEU A 165 24.90 16.80 5.06
C LEU A 165 24.19 17.84 4.19
N TRP A 166 24.93 18.74 3.53
CA TRP A 166 24.36 19.73 2.61
C TRP A 166 23.67 19.07 1.41
N VAL A 167 24.32 18.11 0.77
CA VAL A 167 23.76 17.39 -0.37
C VAL A 167 22.46 16.68 0.04
N ASN A 168 22.48 15.96 1.16
CA ASN A 168 21.28 15.28 1.64
C ASN A 168 20.15 16.28 1.96
N LEU A 169 20.44 17.38 2.69
CA LEU A 169 19.44 18.36 3.05
C LEU A 169 18.78 19.01 1.83
N ILE A 170 19.59 19.45 0.86
CA ILE A 170 19.09 20.11 -0.35
C ILE A 170 18.30 19.11 -1.20
N MET A 171 18.86 17.91 -1.41
CA MET A 171 18.19 16.88 -2.22
C MET A 171 16.89 16.40 -1.61
N ASP A 172 16.88 16.13 -0.31
CA ASP A 172 15.67 15.68 0.38
C ASP A 172 14.54 16.70 0.26
N THR A 173 14.87 17.98 0.44
CA THR A 173 13.89 19.07 0.36
C THR A 173 13.31 19.18 -1.06
N PHE A 174 14.15 19.24 -2.09
CA PHE A 174 13.68 19.39 -3.47
C PHE A 174 13.04 18.12 -4.02
N ALA A 175 13.61 16.94 -3.75
CA ALA A 175 13.06 15.69 -4.21
C ALA A 175 11.72 15.38 -3.52
N ALA A 176 11.60 15.59 -2.22
CA ALA A 176 10.35 15.43 -1.51
C ALA A 176 9.27 16.39 -2.04
N GLY A 177 9.62 17.68 -2.26
CA GLY A 177 8.70 18.65 -2.85
C GLY A 177 8.25 18.29 -4.27
N ALA A 178 9.18 17.88 -5.13
CA ALA A 178 8.87 17.47 -6.50
C ALA A 178 7.97 16.22 -6.54
N LEU A 179 8.28 15.20 -5.71
CA LEU A 179 7.50 13.96 -5.67
C LEU A 179 6.14 14.14 -4.99
N ALA A 180 6.04 15.01 -3.98
CA ALA A 180 4.77 15.36 -3.35
C ALA A 180 3.83 16.10 -4.31
N SER A 181 4.37 16.84 -5.27
CA SER A 181 3.59 17.58 -6.28
C SER A 181 3.06 16.71 -7.43
N LEU A 182 3.45 15.43 -7.50
CA LEU A 182 2.97 14.55 -8.56
C LEU A 182 1.47 14.25 -8.39
N PRO A 183 0.66 14.51 -9.42
CA PRO A 183 -0.77 14.23 -9.35
C PRO A 183 -1.05 12.72 -9.30
N PRO A 184 -2.16 12.32 -8.69
CA PRO A 184 -2.57 10.92 -8.68
C PRO A 184 -2.90 10.46 -10.10
N SER A 185 -2.63 9.19 -10.37
CA SER A 185 -2.89 8.59 -11.68
C SER A 185 -3.84 7.41 -11.57
N TRP A 186 -4.85 7.36 -12.42
CA TRP A 186 -5.77 6.22 -12.52
C TRP A 186 -5.05 4.91 -12.86
N SER A 187 -3.85 4.95 -13.42
CA SER A 187 -3.06 3.76 -13.72
C SER A 187 -2.78 2.89 -12.49
N VAL A 188 -2.70 3.50 -11.30
CA VAL A 188 -2.45 2.78 -10.03
C VAL A 188 -3.60 1.86 -9.65
N MET A 189 -4.80 2.08 -10.17
CA MET A 189 -5.97 1.25 -9.88
C MET A 189 -5.90 -0.12 -10.59
N ARG A 190 -5.04 -0.27 -11.58
CA ARG A 190 -4.76 -1.53 -12.28
C ARG A 190 -3.70 -2.38 -11.57
N ASP A 191 -3.01 -1.80 -10.60
CA ASP A 191 -1.99 -2.52 -9.85
C ASP A 191 -2.64 -3.60 -8.98
N ARG A 192 -1.92 -4.71 -8.83
CA ARG A 192 -2.32 -5.77 -7.93
C ARG A 192 -2.41 -5.23 -6.48
N PRO A 193 -3.44 -5.63 -5.72
CA PRO A 193 -3.51 -5.33 -4.30
C PRO A 193 -2.25 -5.80 -3.57
N ARG A 194 -1.78 -5.03 -2.59
CA ARG A 194 -0.68 -5.42 -1.73
C ARG A 194 -1.09 -6.59 -0.83
N ARG A 195 -0.11 -7.40 -0.46
CA ARG A 195 -0.27 -8.41 0.58
C ARG A 195 0.25 -7.86 1.90
N SER A 196 -0.37 -8.31 2.98
CA SER A 196 0.00 -8.03 4.37
C SER A 196 0.50 -9.34 5.01
N GLY A 197 1.01 -9.30 6.25
CA GLY A 197 1.43 -10.50 6.97
C GLY A 197 2.86 -10.96 6.68
N GLU A 198 3.16 -12.23 6.97
CA GLU A 198 4.51 -12.81 6.84
C GLU A 198 5.02 -12.81 5.39
N HIS A 199 4.12 -12.94 4.42
CA HIS A 199 4.42 -12.88 2.98
C HIS A 199 4.11 -11.52 2.37
N GLY A 200 4.04 -10.47 3.21
CA GLY A 200 3.69 -9.11 2.82
C GLY A 200 4.67 -8.52 1.82
N ASP A 201 4.15 -7.61 1.00
CA ASP A 201 4.97 -6.86 0.05
C ASP A 201 5.81 -5.80 0.81
N PHE A 202 7.12 -5.93 0.79
CA PHE A 202 8.02 -4.92 1.33
C PHE A 202 7.93 -3.62 0.54
N ILE A 203 8.17 -2.48 1.22
CA ILE A 203 8.22 -1.17 0.55
C ILE A 203 9.28 -1.18 -0.55
N ILE A 204 10.44 -1.78 -0.26
CA ILE A 204 11.53 -1.97 -1.23
C ILE A 204 11.45 -3.40 -1.76
N SER A 205 11.00 -3.57 -3.00
CA SER A 205 11.01 -4.86 -3.67
C SER A 205 12.43 -5.29 -4.08
N LYS A 206 12.63 -6.58 -4.33
CA LYS A 206 13.91 -7.10 -4.84
C LYS A 206 14.35 -6.41 -6.14
N SER A 207 13.40 -6.10 -7.03
CA SER A 207 13.68 -5.35 -8.27
C SER A 207 14.14 -3.92 -7.98
N MET A 208 13.51 -3.24 -7.02
CA MET A 208 13.93 -1.90 -6.59
C MET A 208 15.34 -1.92 -5.99
N ALA A 209 15.65 -2.90 -5.14
CA ALA A 209 16.98 -3.08 -4.58
C ALA A 209 18.02 -3.29 -5.70
N GLY A 210 17.72 -4.14 -6.68
CA GLY A 210 18.57 -4.33 -7.86
C GLY A 210 18.84 -3.03 -8.63
N ASN A 211 17.81 -2.20 -8.81
CA ASN A 211 17.96 -0.88 -9.45
C ASN A 211 18.81 0.08 -8.61
N ILE A 212 18.61 0.12 -7.29
CA ILE A 212 19.40 0.97 -6.38
C ILE A 212 20.89 0.62 -6.47
N PHE A 213 21.23 -0.66 -6.33
CA PHE A 213 22.62 -1.10 -6.38
C PHE A 213 23.22 -0.97 -7.79
N GLY A 214 22.49 -1.36 -8.85
CA GLY A 214 22.97 -1.26 -10.23
C GLY A 214 23.26 0.18 -10.64
N THR A 215 22.30 1.08 -10.39
CA THR A 215 22.46 2.51 -10.66
C THR A 215 23.54 3.12 -9.75
N GLY A 216 23.57 2.72 -8.47
CA GLY A 216 24.59 3.16 -7.52
C GLY A 216 26.02 2.79 -7.95
N ILE A 217 26.25 1.56 -8.38
CA ILE A 217 27.55 1.12 -8.90
C ILE A 217 27.93 1.91 -10.15
N PHE A 218 27.01 2.08 -11.09
CA PHE A 218 27.27 2.85 -12.31
C PHE A 218 27.72 4.29 -11.99
N PHE A 219 26.98 5.02 -11.18
CA PHE A 219 27.35 6.38 -10.80
C PHE A 219 28.63 6.44 -9.99
N THR A 220 28.89 5.48 -9.12
CA THR A 220 30.14 5.38 -8.36
C THR A 220 31.33 5.26 -9.30
N ILE A 221 31.28 4.39 -10.31
CA ILE A 221 32.34 4.21 -11.31
C ILE A 221 32.58 5.51 -12.10
N VAL A 222 31.49 6.13 -12.57
CA VAL A 222 31.58 7.38 -13.34
C VAL A 222 32.23 8.51 -12.53
N LEU A 223 31.79 8.68 -11.28
CA LEU A 223 32.30 9.75 -10.41
C LEU A 223 33.74 9.50 -9.95
N ILE A 224 34.12 8.27 -9.64
CA ILE A 224 35.53 7.94 -9.34
C ILE A 224 36.43 8.15 -10.56
N ALA A 225 36.00 7.73 -11.75
CA ALA A 225 36.74 7.98 -12.95
C ALA A 225 36.94 9.48 -13.20
N ALA A 226 35.90 10.29 -13.04
CA ALA A 226 35.98 11.74 -13.15
C ALA A 226 36.94 12.36 -12.13
N LEU A 227 36.90 11.92 -10.87
CA LEU A 227 37.83 12.39 -9.82
C LEU A 227 39.28 12.05 -10.13
N LEU A 228 39.58 10.83 -10.65
CA LEU A 228 40.93 10.41 -11.03
C LEU A 228 41.47 11.23 -12.21
N ILE A 229 40.63 11.59 -13.19
CA ILE A 229 41.01 12.44 -14.29
C ILE A 229 41.37 13.84 -13.81
N LEU A 230 40.47 14.44 -13.00
CA LEU A 230 40.70 15.79 -12.44
C LEU A 230 41.94 15.88 -11.56
N GLN A 231 42.26 14.80 -10.82
CA GLN A 231 43.45 14.76 -9.97
C GLN A 231 44.75 14.61 -10.79
N LYS A 232 44.67 14.09 -12.02
CA LYS A 232 45.83 13.94 -12.91
C LYS A 232 46.16 15.22 -13.65
N ASP A 233 45.16 16.07 -13.91
CA ASP A 233 45.30 17.31 -14.68
C ASP A 233 45.56 18.56 -13.79
N GLY A 234 45.52 18.43 -12.45
CA GLY A 234 45.81 19.47 -11.47
C GLY A 234 47.07 19.16 -10.67
#